data_320403ed0a597396c29a0d4936895f9f
#
_entry.id   320403ed0a597396c29a0d4936895f9f
#
_cell.length_a   1.000
_cell.length_b   1.000
_cell.length_c   1.000
_cell.angle_alpha   90.00
_cell.angle_beta   90.00
_cell.angle_gamma   90.00
#
_symmetry.space_group_name_H-M   'P 1'
#
loop_
_entity.id
_entity.type
_entity.pdbx_description
1 polymer ?
#
loop_
_entity_poly.entity_id
_entity_poly.type
_entity_poly.pdbx_seq_one_letter_code
_entity_poly.pdbx_strand_id
1 'polypeptide(L)'
;MIVPPALAEEIQDIMRKGPEYDGFWIRCLNHFLGREIRHCSWFDHRFLRFFNKTKGYYDLSYTVLDGFTVHGMVGKLKNYLVHHQTESLEEYVQKMGRLFAPKTADEYIMRGVKITPGNVPWYFLLKPFLVFLHKYIYKRGFLDGIPGLIISMNSAYLYYCCYAIVWDRQRGKLSYRLERYLGQKDHG
;
A
#
# COMPACT_ATOMS: atom_id res chain seq x y z
N MET A 1 3.72 7.38 -12.17
CA MET A 1 5.02 6.71 -11.93
C MET A 1 5.93 7.07 -13.10
N ILE A 2 7.13 7.57 -12.84
CA ILE A 2 8.08 8.06 -13.85
C ILE A 2 9.35 7.23 -13.79
N VAL A 3 9.89 6.87 -14.96
CA VAL A 3 11.19 6.21 -15.10
C VAL A 3 12.23 7.28 -15.41
N PRO A 4 13.14 7.62 -14.48
CA PRO A 4 14.20 8.57 -14.74
C PRO A 4 15.21 8.04 -15.78
N PRO A 5 15.93 8.91 -16.51
CA PRO A 5 16.92 8.50 -17.52
C PRO A 5 17.94 7.51 -16.98
N ALA A 6 18.50 7.74 -15.80
CA ALA A 6 19.47 6.85 -15.17
C ALA A 6 18.93 5.42 -14.93
N LEU A 7 17.65 5.28 -14.57
CA LEU A 7 17.04 3.96 -14.45
C LEU A 7 16.81 3.31 -15.81
N ALA A 8 16.42 4.10 -16.81
CA ALA A 8 16.24 3.60 -18.17
C ALA A 8 17.56 3.07 -18.76
N GLU A 9 18.65 3.81 -18.57
CA GLU A 9 20.00 3.40 -18.99
C GLU A 9 20.46 2.12 -18.29
N GLU A 10 20.24 2.01 -16.96
CA GLU A 10 20.57 0.81 -16.20
C GLU A 10 19.81 -0.41 -16.73
N ILE A 11 18.52 -0.28 -17.01
CA ILE A 11 17.71 -1.35 -17.59
C ILE A 11 18.20 -1.74 -18.97
N GLN A 12 18.52 -0.76 -19.84
CA GLN A 12 19.06 -1.02 -21.19
C GLN A 12 20.42 -1.72 -21.12
N ASP A 13 21.27 -1.36 -20.18
CA ASP A 13 22.57 -2.01 -19.98
C ASP A 13 22.42 -3.47 -19.56
N ILE A 14 21.50 -3.75 -18.64
CA ILE A 14 21.19 -5.13 -18.25
C ILE A 14 20.68 -5.93 -19.43
N MET A 15 19.78 -5.35 -20.24
CA MET A 15 19.26 -6.03 -21.44
C MET A 15 20.33 -6.30 -22.51
N ARG A 16 21.25 -5.38 -22.70
CA ARG A 16 22.36 -5.54 -23.65
C ARG A 16 23.35 -6.64 -23.24
N LYS A 17 23.63 -6.76 -21.95
CA LYS A 17 24.57 -7.75 -21.40
C LYS A 17 23.95 -9.15 -21.23
N GLY A 18 22.64 -9.24 -21.32
CA GLY A 18 21.87 -10.41 -20.91
C GLY A 18 21.60 -10.38 -19.39
N PRO A 19 20.32 -10.45 -18.97
CA PRO A 19 19.98 -10.36 -17.57
C PRO A 19 20.45 -11.59 -16.79
N GLU A 20 21.20 -11.37 -15.73
CA GLU A 20 21.65 -12.41 -14.78
C GLU A 20 20.51 -12.89 -13.87
N TYR A 21 19.47 -12.06 -13.69
CA TYR A 21 18.32 -12.32 -12.82
C TYR A 21 17.03 -12.39 -13.62
N ASP A 22 16.06 -13.13 -13.13
CA ASP A 22 14.73 -13.27 -13.74
C ASP A 22 13.79 -12.11 -13.42
N GLY A 23 14.14 -11.32 -12.42
CA GLY A 23 13.44 -10.10 -12.04
C GLY A 23 14.29 -9.18 -11.19
N PHE A 24 13.81 -7.94 -11.02
CA PHE A 24 14.54 -6.91 -10.28
C PHE A 24 13.62 -6.09 -9.40
N TRP A 25 13.99 -5.95 -8.14
CA TRP A 25 13.41 -5.00 -7.22
C TRP A 25 13.89 -3.60 -7.54
N ILE A 26 12.96 -2.69 -7.73
CA ILE A 26 13.23 -1.28 -8.01
C ILE A 26 12.79 -0.46 -6.80
N ARG A 27 13.68 0.35 -6.24
CA ARG A 27 13.33 1.30 -5.18
C ARG A 27 12.37 2.35 -5.72
N CYS A 28 11.45 2.80 -4.89
CA CYS A 28 10.52 3.87 -5.23
C CYS A 28 10.81 5.12 -4.42
N LEU A 29 11.04 6.23 -5.11
CA LEU A 29 11.13 7.56 -4.53
C LEU A 29 9.75 8.19 -4.57
N ASN A 30 9.14 8.33 -3.40
CA ASN A 30 7.78 8.84 -3.30
C ASN A 30 7.76 10.35 -3.16
N HIS A 31 6.94 11.02 -3.97
CA HIS A 31 6.60 12.42 -3.83
C HIS A 31 5.16 12.55 -3.33
N PHE A 32 4.96 13.41 -2.35
CA PHE A 32 3.66 13.71 -1.77
C PHE A 32 3.49 15.21 -1.61
N LEU A 33 2.44 15.77 -2.19
CA LEU A 33 2.17 17.22 -2.22
C LEU A 33 3.40 18.03 -2.68
N GLY A 34 4.03 17.59 -3.78
CA GLY A 34 5.17 18.27 -4.38
C GLY A 34 6.52 18.10 -3.65
N ARG A 35 6.59 17.31 -2.57
CA ARG A 35 7.83 17.07 -1.80
C ARG A 35 8.23 15.60 -1.82
N GLU A 36 9.51 15.35 -1.89
CA GLU A 36 10.09 14.03 -1.70
C GLU A 36 9.92 13.58 -0.25
N ILE A 37 9.44 12.35 -0.05
CA ILE A 37 9.27 11.73 1.26
C ILE A 37 10.36 10.69 1.48
N ARG A 38 11.18 10.91 2.49
CA ARG A 38 12.33 10.04 2.82
C ARG A 38 12.10 9.17 4.06
N HIS A 39 11.01 9.41 4.78
CA HIS A 39 10.72 8.74 6.05
C HIS A 39 9.33 8.11 6.03
N CYS A 40 8.69 7.92 7.15
CA CYS A 40 7.34 7.32 7.25
C CYS A 40 7.20 5.91 6.68
N SER A 41 8.30 5.15 6.52
CA SER A 41 8.36 3.85 5.83
C SER A 41 8.13 3.91 4.32
N TRP A 42 8.17 5.08 3.71
CA TRP A 42 7.97 5.22 2.26
C TRP A 42 9.27 5.16 1.46
N PHE A 43 10.41 5.44 2.09
CA PHE A 43 11.71 5.49 1.39
C PHE A 43 12.23 4.11 0.95
N ASP A 44 11.98 3.06 1.75
CA ASP A 44 12.46 1.71 1.46
C ASP A 44 11.46 0.86 0.66
N HIS A 45 10.38 1.48 0.16
CA HIS A 45 9.41 0.74 -0.62
C HIS A 45 10.03 0.32 -1.97
N ARG A 46 9.95 -0.96 -2.26
CA ARG A 46 10.48 -1.54 -3.51
C ARG A 46 9.37 -2.26 -4.23
N PHE A 47 9.38 -2.15 -5.55
CA PHE A 47 8.44 -2.82 -6.42
C PHE A 47 9.17 -3.81 -7.31
N LEU A 48 8.61 -5.00 -7.49
CA LEU A 48 9.02 -5.95 -8.50
C LEU A 48 8.32 -5.59 -9.80
N ARG A 49 8.97 -4.79 -10.65
CA ARG A 49 8.36 -4.21 -11.86
C ARG A 49 9.14 -4.46 -13.15
N PHE A 50 10.35 -4.95 -13.04
CA PHE A 50 11.15 -5.36 -14.19
C PHE A 50 11.49 -6.84 -14.05
N PHE A 51 10.91 -7.68 -14.91
CA PHE A 51 11.09 -9.13 -14.84
C PHE A 51 10.80 -9.81 -16.19
N ASN A 52 11.30 -11.04 -16.32
CA ASN A 52 11.02 -11.89 -17.46
C ASN A 52 9.52 -12.28 -17.46
N LYS A 53 8.79 -11.88 -18.51
CA LYS A 53 7.34 -12.13 -18.63
C LYS A 53 6.95 -13.60 -18.63
N THR A 54 7.87 -14.51 -18.96
CA THR A 54 7.61 -15.96 -18.95
C THR A 54 7.75 -16.58 -17.57
N LYS A 55 8.38 -15.86 -16.61
CA LYS A 55 8.63 -16.32 -15.25
C LYS A 55 7.89 -15.51 -14.19
N GLY A 56 7.32 -14.38 -14.57
CA GLY A 56 6.56 -13.52 -13.68
C GLY A 56 5.05 -13.71 -13.84
N TYR A 57 4.33 -13.68 -12.72
CA TYR A 57 2.87 -13.70 -12.72
C TYR A 57 2.34 -12.78 -11.64
N TYR A 58 1.07 -12.38 -11.80
CA TYR A 58 0.36 -11.60 -10.82
C TYR A 58 -0.48 -12.52 -9.93
N ASP A 59 -0.19 -12.52 -8.66
CA ASP A 59 -0.97 -13.29 -7.68
C ASP A 59 -2.19 -12.47 -7.24
N LEU A 60 -3.36 -12.90 -7.69
CA LEU A 60 -4.63 -12.26 -7.37
C LEU A 60 -5.06 -12.40 -5.90
N SER A 61 -4.40 -13.29 -5.14
CA SER A 61 -4.66 -13.43 -3.70
C SER A 61 -4.11 -12.26 -2.88
N TYR A 62 -3.14 -11.52 -3.44
CA TYR A 62 -2.64 -10.30 -2.81
C TYR A 62 -3.62 -9.14 -3.01
N THR A 63 -4.15 -8.64 -1.91
CA THR A 63 -5.08 -7.50 -1.90
C THR A 63 -4.40 -6.15 -2.09
N VAL A 64 -3.08 -6.10 -1.98
CA VAL A 64 -2.25 -4.90 -2.14
C VAL A 64 -1.48 -4.95 -3.46
N LEU A 65 -1.26 -3.80 -4.07
CA LEU A 65 -0.73 -3.53 -5.42
C LEU A 65 0.62 -4.21 -5.80
N ASP A 66 1.20 -5.03 -4.95
CA ASP A 66 2.51 -5.66 -5.13
C ASP A 66 2.44 -7.18 -5.35
N GLY A 67 1.32 -7.68 -5.88
CA GLY A 67 1.10 -9.12 -6.14
C GLY A 67 1.93 -9.72 -7.27
N PHE A 68 3.02 -9.08 -7.71
CA PHE A 68 3.91 -9.69 -8.69
C PHE A 68 4.87 -10.66 -8.03
N THR A 69 4.90 -11.87 -8.54
CA THR A 69 5.83 -12.93 -8.12
C THR A 69 6.64 -13.38 -9.34
N VAL A 70 7.90 -13.71 -9.11
CA VAL A 70 8.81 -14.20 -10.16
C VAL A 70 9.38 -15.54 -9.72
N HIS A 71 9.25 -16.54 -10.59
CA HIS A 71 9.93 -17.82 -10.43
C HIS A 71 11.37 -17.70 -10.93
N GLY A 72 12.33 -17.72 -9.99
CA GLY A 72 13.75 -17.64 -10.29
C GLY A 72 14.50 -16.65 -9.40
N MET A 73 15.70 -16.27 -9.81
CA MET A 73 16.54 -15.35 -9.06
C MET A 73 16.10 -13.90 -9.28
N VAL A 74 16.02 -13.13 -8.17
CA VAL A 74 15.63 -11.73 -8.21
C VAL A 74 16.74 -10.84 -7.68
N GLY A 75 17.19 -9.92 -8.53
CA GLY A 75 18.18 -8.90 -8.21
C GLY A 75 17.59 -7.59 -7.70
N LYS A 76 18.41 -6.55 -7.60
CA LYS A 76 18.03 -5.20 -7.20
C LYS A 76 18.65 -4.20 -8.14
N LEU A 77 17.87 -3.25 -8.65
CA LEU A 77 18.41 -2.12 -9.39
C LEU A 77 19.00 -1.07 -8.42
N LYS A 78 19.99 -0.35 -8.91
CA LYS A 78 20.65 0.73 -8.16
C LYS A 78 19.82 2.01 -8.19
N ASN A 79 19.25 2.31 -9.35
CA ASN A 79 18.42 3.47 -9.57
C ASN A 79 16.97 3.23 -9.10
N TYR A 80 16.16 4.28 -9.09
CA TYR A 80 14.81 4.29 -8.51
C TYR A 80 13.76 4.82 -9.49
N LEU A 81 12.54 4.37 -9.28
CA LEU A 81 11.33 4.96 -9.88
C LEU A 81 10.91 6.19 -9.09
N VAL A 82 10.38 7.19 -9.77
CA VAL A 82 9.72 8.33 -9.13
C VAL A 82 8.21 8.09 -9.13
N HIS A 83 7.60 8.15 -7.95
CA HIS A 83 6.17 7.95 -7.77
C HIS A 83 5.52 9.16 -7.12
N HIS A 84 4.71 9.86 -7.89
CA HIS A 84 3.82 10.89 -7.38
C HIS A 84 2.58 10.20 -6.80
N GLN A 85 2.46 10.20 -5.49
CA GLN A 85 1.36 9.51 -4.79
C GLN A 85 0.03 10.20 -5.05
N THR A 86 0.01 11.50 -4.90
CA THR A 86 -1.14 12.36 -5.15
C THR A 86 -0.70 13.83 -5.14
N GLU A 87 -1.40 14.63 -5.89
CA GLU A 87 -1.26 16.09 -5.90
C GLU A 87 -2.31 16.75 -5.02
N SER A 88 -3.36 16.03 -4.63
CA SER A 88 -4.46 16.48 -3.79
C SER A 88 -4.50 15.75 -2.46
N LEU A 89 -4.51 16.51 -1.36
CA LEU A 89 -4.71 15.96 -0.02
C LEU A 89 -6.08 15.30 0.13
N GLU A 90 -7.11 15.90 -0.46
CA GLU A 90 -8.48 15.38 -0.44
C GLU A 90 -8.53 13.99 -1.08
N GLU A 91 -7.96 13.82 -2.28
CA GLU A 91 -7.87 12.52 -2.94
C GLU A 91 -7.13 11.48 -2.08
N TYR A 92 -6.04 11.87 -1.43
CA TYR A 92 -5.27 11.00 -0.55
C TYR A 92 -6.11 10.50 0.63
N VAL A 93 -6.79 11.40 1.33
CA VAL A 93 -7.65 11.04 2.47
C VAL A 93 -8.80 10.13 2.02
N GLN A 94 -9.44 10.45 0.89
CA GLN A 94 -10.51 9.62 0.34
C GLN A 94 -10.02 8.21 -0.04
N LYS A 95 -8.85 8.08 -0.64
CA LYS A 95 -8.25 6.76 -0.95
C LYS A 95 -8.02 5.92 0.30
N MET A 96 -7.59 6.52 1.40
CA MET A 96 -7.40 5.79 2.66
C MET A 96 -8.71 5.15 3.14
N GLY A 97 -9.80 5.93 3.20
CA GLY A 97 -11.09 5.45 3.69
C GLY A 97 -11.83 4.55 2.69
N ARG A 98 -11.86 4.91 1.41
CA ARG A 98 -12.69 4.24 0.41
C ARG A 98 -12.03 3.02 -0.24
N LEU A 99 -10.72 3.04 -0.42
CA LEU A 99 -10.01 1.99 -1.16
C LEU A 99 -9.20 1.08 -0.23
N PHE A 100 -8.34 1.66 0.61
CA PHE A 100 -7.41 0.86 1.41
C PHE A 100 -8.04 0.29 2.67
N ALA A 101 -8.87 1.05 3.39
CA ALA A 101 -9.47 0.57 4.62
C ALA A 101 -10.39 -0.66 4.42
N PRO A 102 -11.28 -0.73 3.40
CA PRO A 102 -12.08 -1.92 3.16
C PRO A 102 -11.24 -3.16 2.83
N LYS A 103 -10.19 -3.02 2.00
CA LYS A 103 -9.28 -4.13 1.65
C LYS A 103 -8.54 -4.65 2.87
N THR A 104 -7.98 -3.74 3.67
CA THR A 104 -7.30 -4.10 4.92
C THR A 104 -8.27 -4.75 5.91
N ALA A 105 -9.52 -4.30 5.97
CA ALA A 105 -10.55 -4.91 6.81
C ALA A 105 -10.84 -6.35 6.38
N ASP A 106 -10.90 -6.64 5.08
CA ASP A 106 -11.08 -8.00 4.57
C ASP A 106 -9.95 -8.93 5.03
N GLU A 107 -8.69 -8.47 4.97
CA GLU A 107 -7.55 -9.24 5.48
C GLU A 107 -7.66 -9.52 6.98
N TYR A 108 -8.07 -8.54 7.78
CA TYR A 108 -8.25 -8.73 9.22
C TYR A 108 -9.39 -9.70 9.53
N ILE A 109 -10.49 -9.65 8.79
CA ILE A 109 -11.61 -10.60 8.92
C ILE A 109 -11.12 -12.02 8.58
N MET A 110 -10.40 -12.20 7.47
CA MET A 110 -9.83 -13.49 7.09
C MET A 110 -8.85 -14.05 8.14
N ARG A 111 -8.11 -13.18 8.82
CA ARG A 111 -7.23 -13.53 9.95
C ARG A 111 -7.98 -13.79 11.26
N GLY A 112 -9.31 -13.73 11.25
CA GLY A 112 -10.14 -14.01 12.43
C GLY A 112 -10.19 -12.88 13.46
N VAL A 113 -9.83 -11.64 13.11
CA VAL A 113 -9.93 -10.50 14.02
C VAL A 113 -11.39 -10.21 14.32
N LYS A 114 -11.73 -10.16 15.62
CA LYS A 114 -13.07 -9.84 16.11
C LYS A 114 -13.03 -8.62 17.02
N ILE A 115 -13.95 -7.69 16.79
CA ILE A 115 -14.12 -6.49 17.62
C ILE A 115 -15.27 -6.74 18.59
N THR A 116 -14.96 -6.67 19.88
CA THR A 116 -15.89 -6.87 20.99
C THR A 116 -15.85 -5.63 21.90
N PRO A 117 -16.86 -5.38 22.75
CA PRO A 117 -16.84 -4.24 23.66
C PRO A 117 -15.57 -4.16 24.52
N GLY A 118 -15.04 -5.30 24.95
CA GLY A 118 -13.86 -5.36 25.80
C GLY A 118 -12.55 -4.97 25.10
N ASN A 119 -12.47 -5.08 23.76
CA ASN A 119 -11.27 -4.74 23.02
C ASN A 119 -11.38 -3.46 22.15
N VAL A 120 -12.51 -2.74 22.25
CA VAL A 120 -12.71 -1.45 21.57
C VAL A 120 -11.59 -0.44 21.86
N PRO A 121 -11.17 -0.20 23.11
CA PRO A 121 -10.09 0.76 23.38
C PRO A 121 -8.78 0.38 22.68
N TRP A 122 -8.48 -0.92 22.58
CA TRP A 122 -7.31 -1.41 21.90
C TRP A 122 -7.35 -1.08 20.39
N TYR A 123 -8.43 -1.46 19.70
CA TYR A 123 -8.51 -1.34 18.25
C TYR A 123 -8.80 0.08 17.78
N PHE A 124 -9.61 0.86 18.51
CA PHE A 124 -10.03 2.18 18.07
C PHE A 124 -9.17 3.33 18.57
N LEU A 125 -8.44 3.14 19.68
CA LEU A 125 -7.61 4.18 20.27
C LEU A 125 -6.14 3.79 20.24
N LEU A 126 -5.77 2.71 20.93
CA LEU A 126 -4.37 2.40 21.16
C LEU A 126 -3.65 1.98 19.87
N LYS A 127 -4.21 1.09 19.06
CA LYS A 127 -3.58 0.65 17.82
C LYS A 127 -3.38 1.77 16.79
N PRO A 128 -4.37 2.60 16.44
CA PRO A 128 -4.16 3.77 15.59
C PRO A 128 -3.11 4.73 16.15
N PHE A 129 -3.12 4.98 17.45
CA PHE A 129 -2.12 5.81 18.12
C PHE A 129 -0.70 5.22 17.99
N LEU A 130 -0.54 3.93 18.23
CA LEU A 130 0.75 3.25 18.05
C LEU A 130 1.22 3.26 16.59
N VAL A 131 0.33 3.16 15.62
CA VAL A 131 0.65 3.32 14.19
C VAL A 131 1.16 4.73 13.90
N PHE A 132 0.51 5.76 14.46
CA PHE A 132 0.98 7.12 14.36
C PHE A 132 2.39 7.28 14.96
N LEU A 133 2.60 6.84 16.19
CA LEU A 133 3.91 6.92 16.85
C LEU A 133 4.99 6.17 16.09
N HIS A 134 4.65 4.97 15.59
CA HIS A 134 5.59 4.19 14.79
C HIS A 134 6.04 4.95 13.54
N LYS A 135 5.10 5.54 12.79
CA LYS A 135 5.44 6.26 11.54
C LYS A 135 6.08 7.61 11.81
N TYR A 136 5.53 8.38 12.75
CA TYR A 136 5.97 9.75 12.99
C TYR A 136 7.27 9.79 13.78
N ILE A 137 7.38 9.00 14.87
CA ILE A 137 8.56 9.00 15.75
C ILE A 137 9.57 7.95 15.30
N TYR A 138 9.20 6.65 15.34
CA TYR A 138 10.16 5.57 15.09
C TYR A 138 10.70 5.58 13.64
N LYS A 139 9.84 5.78 12.66
CA LYS A 139 10.21 5.94 11.24
C LYS A 139 10.58 7.38 10.88
N ARG A 140 10.78 8.25 11.88
CA ARG A 140 11.27 9.62 11.73
C ARG A 140 10.44 10.49 10.78
N GLY A 141 9.14 10.26 10.69
CA GLY A 141 8.24 11.03 9.82
C GLY A 141 8.27 12.54 10.11
N PHE A 142 8.60 12.93 11.33
CA PHE A 142 8.77 14.33 11.71
C PHE A 142 9.86 15.06 10.88
N LEU A 143 10.84 14.34 10.33
CA LEU A 143 11.89 14.92 9.47
C LEU A 143 11.35 15.30 8.07
N ASP A 144 10.25 14.72 7.63
CA ASP A 144 9.56 15.13 6.40
C ASP A 144 8.62 16.33 6.62
N GLY A 145 8.59 16.90 7.84
CA GLY A 145 7.79 18.08 8.20
C GLY A 145 6.28 17.80 8.16
N ILE A 146 5.49 18.78 7.68
CA ILE A 146 4.03 18.67 7.60
C ILE A 146 3.56 17.47 6.76
N PRO A 147 4.13 17.19 5.57
CA PRO A 147 3.79 15.98 4.81
C PRO A 147 3.97 14.68 5.63
N GLY A 148 5.06 14.57 6.40
CA GLY A 148 5.30 13.41 7.26
C GLY A 148 4.27 13.27 8.39
N LEU A 149 3.83 14.38 8.97
CA LEU A 149 2.72 14.40 9.94
C LEU A 149 1.42 13.92 9.30
N ILE A 150 1.07 14.46 8.13
CA ILE A 150 -0.15 14.09 7.39
C ILE A 150 -0.14 12.59 7.06
N ILE A 151 0.96 12.06 6.53
CA ILE A 151 1.09 10.64 6.19
C ILE A 151 0.91 9.77 7.44
N SER A 152 1.51 10.16 8.56
CA SER A 152 1.45 9.41 9.81
C SER A 152 0.03 9.41 10.39
N MET A 153 -0.66 10.57 10.37
CA MET A 153 -2.06 10.70 10.80
C MET A 153 -3.01 9.90 9.89
N ASN A 154 -2.85 10.01 8.56
CA ASN A 154 -3.67 9.24 7.64
C ASN A 154 -3.44 7.72 7.76
N SER A 155 -2.24 7.31 8.13
CA SER A 155 -1.99 5.90 8.44
C SER A 155 -2.77 5.43 9.67
N ALA A 156 -2.80 6.24 10.73
CA ALA A 156 -3.62 5.96 11.91
C ALA A 156 -5.12 5.95 11.57
N TYR A 157 -5.57 6.92 10.79
CA TYR A 157 -6.94 7.01 10.27
C TYR A 157 -7.34 5.78 9.43
N LEU A 158 -6.45 5.29 8.57
CA LEU A 158 -6.67 4.05 7.81
C LEU A 158 -6.99 2.88 8.74
N TYR A 159 -6.21 2.69 9.81
CA TYR A 159 -6.44 1.60 10.76
C TYR A 159 -7.72 1.79 11.57
N TYR A 160 -8.02 3.03 11.98
CA TYR A 160 -9.30 3.34 12.60
C TYR A 160 -10.48 2.94 11.70
N CYS A 161 -10.48 3.39 10.45
CA CYS A 161 -11.51 3.04 9.46
C CYS A 161 -11.60 1.53 9.22
N CYS A 162 -10.43 0.85 9.13
CA CYS A 162 -10.36 -0.58 8.96
C CYS A 162 -11.10 -1.31 10.10
N TYR A 163 -10.83 -0.98 11.37
CA TYR A 163 -11.48 -1.61 12.50
C TYR A 163 -12.96 -1.25 12.61
N ALA A 164 -13.35 -0.04 12.23
CA ALA A 164 -14.77 0.33 12.15
C ALA A 164 -15.51 -0.54 11.11
N ILE A 165 -14.88 -0.79 9.96
CA ILE A 165 -15.43 -1.67 8.92
C ILE A 165 -15.50 -3.12 9.41
N VAL A 166 -14.45 -3.63 10.08
CA VAL A 166 -14.46 -4.98 10.67
C VAL A 166 -15.63 -5.13 11.63
N TRP A 167 -15.81 -4.16 12.54
CA TRP A 167 -16.92 -4.17 13.50
C TRP A 167 -18.29 -4.11 12.81
N ASP A 168 -18.46 -3.25 11.81
CA ASP A 168 -19.72 -3.14 11.08
C ASP A 168 -20.08 -4.44 10.34
N ARG A 169 -19.10 -5.04 9.66
CA ARG A 169 -19.30 -6.30 8.93
C ARG A 169 -19.62 -7.47 9.83
N GLN A 170 -19.06 -7.53 11.04
CA GLN A 170 -19.39 -8.56 12.03
C GLN A 170 -20.86 -8.52 12.48
N ARG A 171 -21.55 -7.39 12.34
CA ARG A 171 -22.96 -7.22 12.70
C ARG A 171 -23.93 -7.67 11.61
N GLY A 172 -23.45 -8.26 10.53
CA GLY A 172 -24.31 -8.82 9.46
C GLY A 172 -25.00 -7.79 8.56
N LYS A 173 -24.66 -6.51 8.68
CA LYS A 173 -25.23 -5.44 7.82
C LYS A 173 -24.68 -5.43 6.39
N LEU A 174 -23.75 -6.33 6.07
CA LEU A 174 -23.08 -6.37 4.77
C LEU A 174 -23.86 -7.15 3.70
N SER A 175 -24.80 -8.04 4.06
CA SER A 175 -25.56 -8.80 3.07
C SER A 175 -26.30 -7.89 2.09
N TYR A 176 -26.83 -6.77 2.57
CA TYR A 176 -27.61 -5.82 1.77
C TYR A 176 -26.79 -5.13 0.65
N ARG A 177 -25.51 -4.90 0.84
CA ARG A 177 -24.65 -4.20 -0.17
C ARG A 177 -24.06 -5.16 -1.20
N LEU A 178 -23.70 -6.36 -0.79
CA LEU A 178 -23.22 -7.41 -1.68
C LEU A 178 -24.32 -7.92 -2.59
N GLU A 179 -25.50 -8.15 -2.06
CA GLU A 179 -26.69 -8.54 -2.83
C GLU A 179 -27.09 -7.47 -3.86
N ARG A 180 -26.98 -6.18 -3.49
CA ARG A 180 -27.24 -5.06 -4.42
C ARG A 180 -26.16 -4.96 -5.53
N TYR A 181 -24.90 -5.27 -5.22
CA TYR A 181 -23.80 -5.23 -6.20
C TYR A 181 -23.80 -6.45 -7.11
N LEU A 182 -24.18 -7.61 -6.59
CA LEU A 182 -24.28 -8.85 -7.37
C LEU A 182 -25.57 -8.87 -8.19
N GLY A 183 -26.67 -8.38 -7.68
CA GLY A 183 -27.96 -8.28 -8.41
C GLY A 183 -27.95 -7.27 -9.56
N GLN A 184 -27.00 -6.34 -9.60
CA GLN A 184 -26.81 -5.45 -10.76
C GLN A 184 -25.99 -6.07 -11.90
N LYS A 185 -25.28 -7.19 -11.68
CA LYS A 185 -24.53 -7.90 -12.71
C LYS A 185 -25.36 -8.90 -13.53
N ASP A 186 -26.53 -9.27 -13.04
CA ASP A 186 -27.40 -10.26 -13.72
C ASP A 186 -28.44 -9.60 -14.66
N HIS A 187 -28.41 -8.28 -14.82
CA HIS A 187 -29.33 -7.53 -15.69
C HIS A 187 -28.60 -6.63 -16.72
N GLY A 188 -27.38 -6.96 -17.11
CA GLY A 188 -26.62 -6.28 -18.16
C GLY A 188 -26.21 -7.18 -19.31
#